data_18d380214ee2fc2f07a5cbd1a1cbfef9
#
_entry.id   18d380214ee2fc2f07a5cbd1a1cbfef9
#
_cell.length_a   1.000
_cell.length_b   1.000
_cell.length_c   1.000
_cell.angle_alpha   90.00
_cell.angle_beta   90.00
_cell.angle_gamma   90.00
#
_symmetry.space_group_name_H-M   'P 1'
#
loop_
_entity.id
_entity.type
_entity.pdbx_description
1 polymer ?
#
loop_
_entity_poly.entity_id
_entity_poly.type
_entity_poly.pdbx_seq_one_letter_code
_entity_poly.pdbx_strand_id
1 'polypeptide(L)'
;LTGRDKDGLGVGVFNAIEGRSYATLQDNETGETEKLLINSVSNFNMIVLDKNLKNNSYISFINTNVIRQGEFRDANVSGIDFDIRNKKQNYFVKGNGSFSYISEKEIAKPGYKYVIDVGKNSGNFTYDLLYQEISKRYDPTDMGFLGIFNNRSTILNIAYSTYVQSKYRNKSTSSFSVQYDRQLKPDVFANFALETGHFYLDRNFNAAQ
;
A
#
# COMPACT_ATOMS: atom_id res chain seq x y z
N LEU A 1 -11.28 -5.96 19.20
CA LEU A 1 -10.99 -5.04 20.28
C LEU A 1 -10.13 -3.89 19.75
N THR A 2 -10.49 -2.64 20.06
CA THR A 2 -9.69 -1.46 19.69
C THR A 2 -9.70 -0.47 20.86
N GLY A 3 -8.62 0.29 21.00
CA GLY A 3 -8.50 1.34 22.00
C GLY A 3 -7.39 2.33 21.66
N ARG A 4 -7.49 3.56 22.18
CA ARG A 4 -6.46 4.59 22.06
C ARG A 4 -6.29 5.29 23.40
N ASP A 5 -5.06 5.48 23.83
CA ASP A 5 -4.74 6.22 25.05
C ASP A 5 -4.68 7.74 24.81
N LYS A 6 -4.51 8.50 25.90
CA LYS A 6 -4.39 9.98 25.85
C LYS A 6 -3.09 10.44 25.21
N ASP A 7 -2.07 9.62 25.20
CA ASP A 7 -0.76 9.91 24.63
C ASP A 7 -0.69 9.55 23.15
N GLY A 8 -1.82 9.12 22.55
CA GLY A 8 -1.96 8.84 21.13
C GLY A 8 -1.45 7.47 20.70
N LEU A 9 -1.27 6.50 21.62
CA LEU A 9 -1.02 5.11 21.31
C LEU A 9 -2.36 4.40 21.07
N GLY A 10 -2.56 3.90 19.86
CA GLY A 10 -3.68 3.06 19.47
C GLY A 10 -3.30 1.59 19.42
N VAL A 11 -4.19 0.72 19.85
CA VAL A 11 -4.04 -0.74 19.77
C VAL A 11 -5.31 -1.32 19.14
N GLY A 12 -5.15 -2.19 18.15
CA GLY A 12 -6.22 -2.95 17.54
C GLY A 12 -5.88 -4.44 17.54
N VAL A 13 -6.85 -5.27 17.90
CA VAL A 13 -6.73 -6.74 17.84
C VAL A 13 -7.98 -7.30 17.20
N PHE A 14 -7.79 -8.17 16.22
CA PHE A 14 -8.84 -8.92 15.56
C PHE A 14 -8.48 -10.40 15.56
N ASN A 15 -9.48 -11.25 15.79
CA ASN A 15 -9.38 -12.70 15.63
C ASN A 15 -10.68 -13.21 15.02
N ALA A 16 -10.57 -14.13 14.07
CA ALA A 16 -11.70 -14.86 13.50
C ALA A 16 -11.31 -16.30 13.21
N ILE A 17 -12.25 -17.21 13.34
CA ILE A 17 -12.07 -18.63 13.03
C ILE A 17 -13.11 -19.02 11.98
N GLU A 18 -12.64 -19.62 10.90
CA GLU A 18 -13.45 -20.19 9.84
C GLU A 18 -13.43 -21.73 9.94
N GLY A 19 -14.59 -22.36 9.80
CA GLY A 19 -14.74 -23.82 9.78
C GLY A 19 -14.29 -24.43 8.47
N ARG A 20 -14.28 -25.77 8.42
CA ARG A 20 -13.96 -26.52 7.20
C ARG A 20 -15.02 -26.29 6.11
N SER A 21 -14.56 -26.12 4.88
CA SER A 21 -15.42 -26.04 3.71
C SER A 21 -15.16 -27.21 2.75
N TYR A 22 -16.23 -27.73 2.17
CA TYR A 22 -16.19 -28.87 1.24
C TYR A 22 -16.84 -28.50 -0.08
N ALA A 23 -16.23 -28.91 -1.19
CA ALA A 23 -16.89 -28.99 -2.48
C ALA A 23 -17.51 -30.41 -2.66
N THR A 24 -18.67 -30.48 -3.31
CA THR A 24 -19.21 -31.74 -3.77
C THR A 24 -18.84 -31.90 -5.24
N LEU A 25 -18.05 -32.92 -5.54
CA LEU A 25 -17.73 -33.33 -6.92
C LEU A 25 -18.74 -34.38 -7.35
N GLN A 26 -19.24 -34.30 -8.57
CA GLN A 26 -20.07 -35.30 -9.18
C GLN A 26 -19.39 -35.86 -10.43
N ASP A 27 -19.24 -37.15 -10.50
CA ASP A 27 -18.81 -37.86 -11.70
C ASP A 27 -19.90 -37.77 -12.77
N ASN A 28 -19.56 -37.26 -13.96
CA ASN A 28 -20.53 -37.06 -15.05
C ASN A 28 -20.98 -38.38 -15.73
N GLU A 29 -20.22 -39.47 -15.56
CA GLU A 29 -20.52 -40.76 -16.18
C GLU A 29 -21.32 -41.67 -15.24
N THR A 30 -20.92 -41.73 -13.96
CA THR A 30 -21.53 -42.61 -12.96
C THR A 30 -22.60 -41.93 -12.12
N GLY A 31 -22.58 -40.57 -12.05
CA GLY A 31 -23.46 -39.80 -11.17
C GLY A 31 -23.07 -39.87 -9.69
N GLU A 32 -21.99 -40.55 -9.33
CA GLU A 32 -21.48 -40.65 -7.97
C GLU A 32 -20.99 -39.30 -7.46
N THR A 33 -21.16 -39.06 -6.16
CA THR A 33 -20.74 -37.80 -5.55
C THR A 33 -19.67 -38.04 -4.48
N GLU A 34 -18.63 -37.20 -4.49
CA GLU A 34 -17.55 -37.18 -3.50
C GLU A 34 -17.43 -35.78 -2.84
N LYS A 35 -17.11 -35.76 -1.56
CA LYS A 35 -16.82 -34.50 -0.84
C LYS A 35 -15.31 -34.26 -0.77
N LEU A 36 -14.85 -33.20 -1.47
CA LEU A 36 -13.47 -32.75 -1.42
C LEU A 36 -13.33 -31.61 -0.40
N LEU A 37 -12.39 -31.74 0.56
CA LEU A 37 -12.04 -30.66 1.47
C LEU A 37 -11.32 -29.53 0.70
N ILE A 38 -11.92 -28.36 0.57
CA ILE A 38 -11.37 -27.21 -0.14
C ILE A 38 -10.73 -26.17 0.79
N ASN A 39 -11.19 -26.10 2.05
CA ASN A 39 -10.58 -25.25 3.06
C ASN A 39 -10.64 -25.94 4.44
N SER A 40 -9.52 -25.89 5.17
CA SER A 40 -9.45 -26.43 6.51
C SER A 40 -9.91 -25.39 7.54
N VAL A 41 -9.94 -25.77 8.83
CA VAL A 41 -10.10 -24.77 9.89
C VAL A 41 -9.00 -23.74 9.79
N SER A 42 -9.39 -22.47 9.67
CA SER A 42 -8.50 -21.33 9.48
C SER A 42 -8.68 -20.33 10.62
N ASN A 43 -7.58 -19.88 11.22
CA ASN A 43 -7.57 -18.86 12.25
C ASN A 43 -6.89 -17.59 11.71
N PHE A 44 -7.66 -16.52 11.63
CA PHE A 44 -7.25 -15.20 11.16
C PHE A 44 -6.97 -14.29 12.34
N ASN A 45 -5.78 -13.73 12.41
CA ASN A 45 -5.36 -12.81 13.46
C ASN A 45 -4.82 -11.53 12.86
N MET A 46 -5.12 -10.40 13.52
CA MET A 46 -4.53 -9.11 13.20
C MET A 46 -4.21 -8.34 14.47
N ILE A 47 -3.03 -7.75 14.52
CA ILE A 47 -2.60 -6.82 15.56
C ILE A 47 -2.16 -5.53 14.88
N VAL A 48 -2.66 -4.40 15.37
CA VAL A 48 -2.28 -3.07 14.94
C VAL A 48 -1.82 -2.27 16.15
N LEU A 49 -0.66 -1.64 16.02
CA LEU A 49 -0.13 -0.68 16.97
C LEU A 49 0.11 0.62 16.20
N ASP A 50 -0.47 1.69 16.66
CA ASP A 50 -0.41 2.99 16.02
C ASP A 50 -0.01 4.05 17.03
N LYS A 51 0.91 4.93 16.70
CA LYS A 51 1.36 6.01 17.56
C LYS A 51 1.33 7.34 16.83
N ASN A 52 0.49 8.25 17.33
CA ASN A 52 0.53 9.64 16.91
C ASN A 52 1.77 10.32 17.48
N LEU A 53 2.46 11.06 16.64
CA LEU A 53 3.64 11.82 16.95
C LEU A 53 3.31 13.33 16.86
N LYS A 54 4.31 14.19 17.16
CA LYS A 54 4.19 15.64 16.98
C LYS A 54 4.07 15.99 15.50
N ASN A 55 3.53 17.20 15.21
CA ASN A 55 3.45 17.78 13.86
C ASN A 55 2.58 16.97 12.89
N ASN A 56 1.46 16.39 13.35
CA ASN A 56 0.58 15.51 12.55
C ASN A 56 1.32 14.34 11.91
N SER A 57 2.33 13.84 12.59
CA SER A 57 3.10 12.67 12.20
C SER A 57 2.57 11.44 12.90
N TYR A 58 2.82 10.28 12.32
CA TYR A 58 2.50 8.99 12.94
C TYR A 58 3.45 7.89 12.50
N ILE A 59 3.45 6.82 13.26
CA ILE A 59 4.03 5.53 12.92
C ILE A 59 3.07 4.45 13.33
N SER A 60 2.86 3.46 12.45
CA SER A 60 1.98 2.34 12.68
C SER A 60 2.67 1.02 12.36
N PHE A 61 2.40 0.01 13.15
CA PHE A 61 2.82 -1.38 12.91
C PHE A 61 1.57 -2.24 12.76
N ILE A 62 1.57 -3.12 11.78
CA ILE A 62 0.52 -4.11 11.55
C ILE A 62 1.14 -5.50 11.38
N ASN A 63 0.53 -6.49 12.00
CA ASN A 63 0.81 -7.90 11.70
C ASN A 63 -0.51 -8.60 11.42
N THR A 64 -0.57 -9.32 10.32
CA THR A 64 -1.65 -10.25 9.97
C THR A 64 -1.10 -11.66 9.92
N ASN A 65 -1.86 -12.61 10.49
CA ASN A 65 -1.46 -14.01 10.55
C ASN A 65 -2.65 -14.89 10.25
N VAL A 66 -2.48 -15.83 9.33
CA VAL A 66 -3.48 -16.84 8.98
C VAL A 66 -2.84 -18.21 9.17
N ILE A 67 -3.38 -19.00 10.10
CA ILE A 67 -2.94 -20.36 10.37
C ILE A 67 -4.06 -21.31 9.99
N ARG A 68 -3.71 -22.33 9.19
CA ARG A 68 -4.65 -23.34 8.69
C ARG A 68 -4.27 -24.74 9.20
N GLN A 69 -5.25 -25.53 9.54
CA GLN A 69 -5.05 -26.90 10.01
C GLN A 69 -4.58 -27.81 8.86
N GLY A 70 -3.54 -28.63 9.11
CA GLY A 70 -3.02 -29.60 8.11
C GLY A 70 -1.99 -29.01 7.17
N GLU A 71 -1.92 -29.51 5.94
CA GLU A 71 -0.92 -29.10 4.93
C GLU A 71 -1.35 -27.90 4.07
N PHE A 72 -2.31 -27.12 4.54
CA PHE A 72 -2.74 -25.92 3.87
C PHE A 72 -1.73 -24.78 4.06
N ARG A 73 -1.81 -23.82 3.17
CA ARG A 73 -0.97 -22.61 3.16
C ARG A 73 -1.18 -21.77 4.42
N ASP A 74 -0.11 -21.47 5.16
CA ASP A 74 -0.08 -20.46 6.21
C ASP A 74 0.52 -19.17 5.71
N ALA A 75 0.08 -18.05 6.27
CA ALA A 75 0.56 -16.72 5.89
C ALA A 75 0.79 -15.82 7.09
N ASN A 76 1.91 -15.11 7.10
CA ASN A 76 2.18 -14.03 8.03
C ASN A 76 2.68 -12.81 7.24
N VAL A 77 2.07 -11.65 7.47
CA VAL A 77 2.51 -10.39 6.89
C VAL A 77 2.68 -9.36 8.00
N SER A 78 3.88 -8.82 8.11
CA SER A 78 4.21 -7.73 9.03
C SER A 78 4.50 -6.47 8.23
N GLY A 79 4.03 -5.33 8.69
CA GLY A 79 4.23 -4.07 8.03
C GLY A 79 4.39 -2.89 8.98
N ILE A 80 5.08 -1.87 8.50
CA ILE A 80 5.21 -0.55 9.13
C ILE A 80 4.70 0.48 8.13
N ASP A 81 3.95 1.45 8.62
CA ASP A 81 3.53 2.65 7.88
C ASP A 81 3.88 3.89 8.69
N PHE A 82 4.33 4.96 8.03
CA PHE A 82 4.68 6.20 8.72
C PHE A 82 4.49 7.42 7.82
N ASP A 83 4.16 8.56 8.46
CA ASP A 83 4.20 9.89 7.88
C ASP A 83 4.87 10.83 8.90
N ILE A 84 6.05 11.31 8.60
CA ILE A 84 6.84 12.19 9.45
C ILE A 84 6.93 13.56 8.80
N ARG A 85 6.51 14.58 9.53
CA ARG A 85 6.46 15.97 9.07
C ARG A 85 7.29 16.89 9.96
N ASN A 86 7.88 17.90 9.34
CA ASN A 86 8.57 18.91 10.09
C ASN A 86 7.58 19.84 10.84
N LYS A 87 8.09 20.67 11.75
CA LYS A 87 7.28 21.57 12.59
C LYS A 87 6.37 22.53 11.79
N LYS A 88 6.79 22.95 10.59
CA LYS A 88 6.00 23.80 9.69
C LYS A 88 5.08 23.00 8.77
N GLN A 89 5.13 21.66 8.81
CA GLN A 89 4.37 20.73 7.99
C GLN A 89 4.53 20.95 6.48
N ASN A 90 5.64 21.53 6.06
CA ASN A 90 5.93 21.81 4.67
C ASN A 90 6.87 20.79 4.02
N TYR A 91 7.60 20.01 4.82
CA TYR A 91 8.38 18.86 4.37
C TYR A 91 7.88 17.60 5.04
N PHE A 92 7.91 16.52 4.28
CA PHE A 92 7.50 15.21 4.76
C PHE A 92 8.45 14.09 4.29
N VAL A 93 8.49 13.05 5.08
CA VAL A 93 8.98 11.72 4.70
C VAL A 93 7.89 10.74 5.10
N LYS A 94 7.30 10.06 4.14
CA LYS A 94 6.27 9.04 4.40
C LYS A 94 6.60 7.76 3.66
N GLY A 95 6.07 6.67 4.15
CA GLY A 95 6.31 5.40 3.49
C GLY A 95 5.71 4.23 4.24
N ASN A 96 5.76 3.10 3.58
CA ASN A 96 5.42 1.82 4.19
C ASN A 96 6.43 0.75 3.77
N GLY A 97 6.65 -0.18 4.68
CA GLY A 97 7.43 -1.38 4.42
C GLY A 97 6.68 -2.59 4.94
N SER A 98 6.68 -3.68 4.21
CA SER A 98 6.04 -4.92 4.65
C SER A 98 6.81 -6.15 4.18
N PHE A 99 6.71 -7.18 4.97
CA PHE A 99 7.35 -8.47 4.75
C PHE A 99 6.29 -9.55 4.85
N SER A 100 6.19 -10.39 3.81
CA SER A 100 5.31 -11.56 3.79
C SER A 100 6.13 -12.84 3.95
N TYR A 101 5.63 -13.73 4.76
CA TYR A 101 6.15 -15.08 4.96
C TYR A 101 5.02 -16.07 4.73
N ILE A 102 5.08 -16.75 3.59
CA ILE A 102 4.10 -17.75 3.20
C ILE A 102 4.74 -19.11 3.36
N SER A 103 4.06 -20.02 4.05
CA SER A 103 4.47 -21.41 4.21
C SER A 103 3.43 -22.32 3.56
N GLU A 104 3.86 -23.15 2.64
CA GLU A 104 3.03 -24.12 1.97
C GLU A 104 3.81 -25.42 1.82
N LYS A 105 3.29 -26.54 2.37
CA LYS A 105 3.97 -27.84 2.40
C LYS A 105 5.43 -27.71 2.88
N GLU A 106 5.63 -27.01 4.01
CA GLU A 106 6.93 -26.75 4.63
C GLU A 106 7.92 -25.90 3.80
N ILE A 107 7.51 -25.40 2.63
CA ILE A 107 8.34 -24.53 1.80
C ILE A 107 8.02 -23.07 2.12
N ALA A 108 9.00 -22.36 2.69
CA ALA A 108 8.91 -20.94 2.99
C ALA A 108 9.12 -20.09 1.74
N LYS A 109 8.24 -19.12 1.52
CA LYS A 109 8.30 -18.17 0.40
C LYS A 109 8.32 -16.73 0.95
N PRO A 110 9.48 -16.21 1.39
CA PRO A 110 9.56 -14.83 1.87
C PRO A 110 9.45 -13.82 0.73
N GLY A 111 8.78 -12.72 1.00
CA GLY A 111 8.66 -11.59 0.10
C GLY A 111 8.63 -10.25 0.84
N TYR A 112 8.90 -9.15 0.13
CA TYR A 112 8.89 -7.82 0.71
C TYR A 112 8.33 -6.77 -0.26
N LYS A 113 7.83 -5.71 0.34
CA LYS A 113 7.46 -4.47 -0.33
C LYS A 113 7.93 -3.29 0.51
N TYR A 114 8.41 -2.23 -0.12
CA TYR A 114 8.57 -0.94 0.53
C TYR A 114 8.32 0.21 -0.43
N VAL A 115 7.83 1.31 0.14
CA VAL A 115 7.60 2.58 -0.53
C VAL A 115 8.16 3.67 0.37
N ILE A 116 8.92 4.59 -0.20
CA ILE A 116 9.39 5.80 0.47
C ILE A 116 9.05 6.98 -0.44
N ASP A 117 8.47 8.00 0.13
CA ASP A 117 8.13 9.24 -0.55
C ASP A 117 8.61 10.42 0.30
N VAL A 118 9.45 11.25 -0.29
CA VAL A 118 10.04 12.42 0.37
C VAL A 118 9.73 13.68 -0.43
N GLY A 119 9.32 14.75 0.24
CA GLY A 119 8.95 15.93 -0.52
C GLY A 119 8.61 17.15 0.31
N LYS A 120 8.19 18.16 -0.44
CA LYS A 120 7.68 19.44 0.04
C LYS A 120 6.29 19.67 -0.54
N ASN A 121 5.29 19.87 0.33
CA ASN A 121 3.88 19.94 -0.06
C ASN A 121 3.24 21.32 0.12
N SER A 122 4.03 22.36 0.40
CA SER A 122 3.48 23.71 0.61
C SER A 122 4.34 24.82 -0.01
N GLY A 123 3.72 25.99 -0.19
CA GLY A 123 4.29 27.14 -0.88
C GLY A 123 4.02 27.05 -2.40
N ASN A 124 4.65 27.97 -3.14
CA ASN A 124 4.45 28.03 -4.60
C ASN A 124 5.12 26.87 -5.33
N PHE A 125 6.26 26.43 -4.83
CA PHE A 125 7.03 25.34 -5.39
C PHE A 125 6.90 24.10 -4.50
N THR A 126 6.36 23.01 -5.04
CA THR A 126 6.18 21.71 -4.39
C THR A 126 6.87 20.62 -5.21
N TYR A 127 7.34 19.60 -4.55
CA TYR A 127 7.94 18.44 -5.19
C TYR A 127 7.87 17.23 -4.26
N ASP A 128 7.88 16.05 -4.85
CA ASP A 128 8.10 14.77 -4.17
C ASP A 128 8.86 13.78 -5.05
N LEU A 129 9.61 12.92 -4.39
CA LEU A 129 10.29 11.79 -4.99
C LEU A 129 9.83 10.52 -4.27
N LEU A 130 9.11 9.69 -5.02
CA LEU A 130 8.65 8.39 -4.57
C LEU A 130 9.52 7.29 -5.15
N TYR A 131 9.95 6.38 -4.28
CA TYR A 131 10.59 5.13 -4.66
C TYR A 131 9.83 3.95 -4.10
N GLN A 132 9.53 2.96 -4.94
CA GLN A 132 8.83 1.74 -4.57
C GLN A 132 9.59 0.52 -5.08
N GLU A 133 9.61 -0.54 -4.27
CA GLU A 133 10.06 -1.85 -4.69
C GLU A 133 9.15 -2.95 -4.11
N ILE A 134 8.72 -3.87 -4.98
CA ILE A 134 7.87 -5.01 -4.62
C ILE A 134 8.52 -6.26 -5.17
N SER A 135 8.95 -7.16 -4.29
CA SER A 135 9.60 -8.40 -4.67
C SER A 135 8.62 -9.34 -5.38
N LYS A 136 9.16 -10.25 -6.21
CA LYS A 136 8.38 -11.26 -6.94
C LYS A 136 7.54 -12.17 -6.04
N ARG A 137 8.00 -12.39 -4.79
CA ARG A 137 7.35 -13.31 -3.85
C ARG A 137 6.53 -12.62 -2.77
N TYR A 138 6.43 -11.29 -2.81
CA TYR A 138 5.60 -10.58 -1.86
C TYR A 138 4.12 -10.93 -2.09
N ASP A 139 3.46 -11.43 -1.05
CA ASP A 139 2.09 -11.90 -1.14
C ASP A 139 1.32 -11.60 0.16
N PRO A 140 0.48 -10.55 0.18
CA PRO A 140 -0.38 -10.21 1.31
C PRO A 140 -1.81 -10.76 1.16
N THR A 141 -2.10 -11.60 0.16
CA THR A 141 -3.47 -11.87 -0.32
C THR A 141 -4.36 -12.67 0.63
N ASP A 142 -3.82 -13.27 1.69
CA ASP A 142 -4.63 -13.97 2.70
C ASP A 142 -5.51 -13.02 3.55
N MET A 143 -5.06 -11.78 3.80
CA MET A 143 -5.81 -10.74 4.50
C MET A 143 -5.66 -9.35 3.84
N GLY A 144 -5.24 -9.29 2.59
CA GLY A 144 -5.03 -8.06 1.86
C GLY A 144 -5.20 -8.23 0.35
N PHE A 145 -4.81 -7.20 -0.39
CA PHE A 145 -4.87 -7.18 -1.85
C PHE A 145 -3.53 -6.73 -2.44
N LEU A 146 -3.15 -7.31 -3.56
CA LEU A 146 -1.98 -6.90 -4.34
C LEU A 146 -2.29 -6.94 -5.83
N GLY A 147 -2.22 -5.78 -6.50
CA GLY A 147 -2.43 -5.67 -7.95
C GLY A 147 -1.15 -5.77 -8.78
N ILE A 148 0.00 -5.44 -8.21
CA ILE A 148 1.30 -5.39 -8.91
C ILE A 148 2.35 -6.06 -8.05
N PHE A 149 3.20 -6.87 -8.67
CA PHE A 149 4.34 -7.54 -8.01
C PHE A 149 5.56 -7.51 -8.93
N ASN A 150 6.74 -7.82 -8.37
CA ASN A 150 8.00 -7.88 -9.10
C ASN A 150 8.33 -6.55 -9.82
N ASN A 151 8.07 -5.44 -9.15
CA ASN A 151 8.18 -4.09 -9.72
C ASN A 151 9.08 -3.19 -8.89
N ARG A 152 9.81 -2.31 -9.58
CA ARG A 152 10.53 -1.18 -9.01
C ARG A 152 10.08 0.07 -9.75
N SER A 153 9.65 1.09 -9.02
CA SER A 153 9.15 2.35 -9.57
C SER A 153 9.84 3.54 -8.91
N THR A 154 10.22 4.51 -9.71
CA THR A 154 10.71 5.82 -9.26
C THR A 154 9.86 6.88 -9.91
N ILE A 155 9.25 7.75 -9.10
CA ILE A 155 8.38 8.83 -9.58
C ILE A 155 8.87 10.15 -8.99
N LEU A 156 9.13 11.13 -9.86
CA LEU A 156 9.42 12.50 -9.47
C LEU A 156 8.27 13.40 -9.90
N ASN A 157 7.66 14.09 -8.95
CA ASN A 157 6.65 15.10 -9.20
C ASN A 157 7.19 16.49 -8.83
N ILE A 158 6.93 17.47 -9.67
CA ILE A 158 7.28 18.89 -9.44
C ILE A 158 6.08 19.73 -9.84
N ALA A 159 5.72 20.72 -9.03
CA ALA A 159 4.69 21.67 -9.39
C ALA A 159 5.03 23.09 -8.93
N TYR A 160 4.64 24.04 -9.73
CA TYR A 160 4.68 25.47 -9.40
C TYR A 160 3.29 26.07 -9.48
N SER A 161 2.82 26.60 -8.35
CA SER A 161 1.49 27.22 -8.25
C SER A 161 1.60 28.68 -7.89
N THR A 162 0.85 29.52 -8.59
CA THR A 162 0.68 30.92 -8.22
C THR A 162 -0.75 31.14 -7.70
N TYR A 163 -0.84 31.77 -6.55
CA TYR A 163 -2.08 32.14 -5.88
C TYR A 163 -2.30 33.66 -5.89
N VAL A 164 -1.40 34.41 -6.53
CA VAL A 164 -1.53 35.86 -6.65
C VAL A 164 -2.60 36.16 -7.69
N GLN A 165 -3.67 36.78 -7.25
CA GLN A 165 -4.74 37.26 -8.14
C GLN A 165 -4.19 38.32 -9.09
N SER A 166 -4.42 38.13 -10.36
CA SER A 166 -4.16 39.12 -11.41
C SER A 166 -5.47 39.61 -12.04
N LYS A 167 -5.38 40.54 -13.01
CA LYS A 167 -6.56 41.02 -13.74
C LYS A 167 -7.36 39.88 -14.40
N TYR A 168 -6.72 38.76 -14.74
CA TYR A 168 -7.30 37.69 -15.55
C TYR A 168 -7.40 36.35 -14.85
N ARG A 169 -6.65 36.12 -13.75
CA ARG A 169 -6.59 34.81 -13.11
C ARG A 169 -6.62 34.86 -11.57
N ASN A 170 -7.17 33.83 -10.96
CA ASN A 170 -7.15 33.57 -9.53
C ASN A 170 -6.02 32.58 -9.16
N LYS A 171 -5.79 31.55 -9.98
CA LYS A 171 -4.78 30.52 -9.73
C LYS A 171 -4.23 30.00 -11.05
N SER A 172 -2.96 29.61 -11.03
CA SER A 172 -2.34 28.83 -12.10
C SER A 172 -1.37 27.83 -11.47
N THR A 173 -1.37 26.60 -11.97
CA THR A 173 -0.46 25.53 -11.56
C THR A 173 0.11 24.88 -12.80
N SER A 174 1.45 24.82 -12.88
CA SER A 174 2.17 23.99 -13.85
C SER A 174 2.75 22.80 -13.12
N SER A 175 2.55 21.61 -13.65
CA SER A 175 3.07 20.36 -13.07
C SER A 175 3.89 19.58 -14.10
N PHE A 176 4.83 18.84 -13.58
CA PHE A 176 5.70 17.95 -14.32
C PHE A 176 5.89 16.67 -13.52
N SER A 177 5.70 15.52 -14.14
CA SER A 177 5.89 14.20 -13.53
C SER A 177 6.72 13.31 -14.44
N VAL A 178 7.67 12.60 -13.84
CA VAL A 178 8.46 11.57 -14.51
C VAL A 178 8.30 10.28 -13.74
N GLN A 179 7.92 9.22 -14.41
CA GLN A 179 7.87 7.87 -13.89
C GLN A 179 8.81 6.96 -14.65
N TYR A 180 9.60 6.19 -13.91
CA TYR A 180 10.49 5.17 -14.44
C TYR A 180 10.28 3.86 -13.72
N ASP A 181 9.85 2.84 -14.46
CA ASP A 181 9.54 1.51 -13.92
C ASP A 181 10.47 0.46 -14.49
N ARG A 182 10.84 -0.48 -13.64
CA ARG A 182 11.59 -1.69 -13.98
C ARG A 182 10.90 -2.91 -13.40
N GLN A 183 10.99 -4.01 -14.08
CA GLN A 183 10.76 -5.32 -13.46
C GLN A 183 11.99 -5.65 -12.60
N LEU A 184 11.79 -6.16 -11.38
CA LEU A 184 12.89 -6.41 -10.45
C LEU A 184 13.68 -7.68 -10.78
N LYS A 185 13.00 -8.75 -11.23
CA LYS A 185 13.61 -10.04 -11.60
C LYS A 185 12.90 -10.71 -12.77
N PRO A 186 13.55 -10.81 -13.96
CA PRO A 186 14.85 -10.22 -14.31
C PRO A 186 14.81 -8.70 -14.25
N ASP A 187 15.95 -8.03 -14.01
CA ASP A 187 16.03 -6.57 -13.99
C ASP A 187 16.00 -6.01 -15.42
N VAL A 188 14.78 -5.70 -15.87
CA VAL A 188 14.53 -5.18 -17.22
C VAL A 188 13.66 -3.93 -17.17
N PHE A 189 13.82 -3.09 -18.17
CA PHE A 189 12.97 -1.92 -18.37
C PHE A 189 11.50 -2.34 -18.54
N ALA A 190 10.60 -1.62 -17.89
CA ALA A 190 9.16 -1.88 -17.95
C ALA A 190 8.39 -0.70 -18.54
N ASN A 191 8.62 0.53 -18.04
CA ASN A 191 7.89 1.71 -18.49
C ASN A 191 8.70 2.99 -18.23
N PHE A 192 8.48 3.99 -19.08
CA PHE A 192 8.86 5.37 -18.85
C PHE A 192 7.69 6.27 -19.26
N ALA A 193 7.25 7.11 -18.33
CA ALA A 193 6.20 8.08 -18.59
C ALA A 193 6.68 9.47 -18.22
N LEU A 194 6.29 10.46 -19.02
CA LEU A 194 6.52 11.86 -18.78
C LEU A 194 5.18 12.57 -18.96
N GLU A 195 4.75 13.26 -17.92
CA GLU A 195 3.49 13.99 -17.92
C GLU A 195 3.73 15.45 -17.58
N THR A 196 3.04 16.33 -18.31
CA THR A 196 3.03 17.76 -18.03
C THR A 196 1.59 18.22 -17.95
N GLY A 197 1.30 19.09 -17.01
CA GLY A 197 -0.03 19.65 -16.84
C GLY A 197 0.03 21.15 -16.58
N HIS A 198 -0.98 21.86 -17.04
CA HIS A 198 -1.18 23.27 -16.72
C HIS A 198 -2.64 23.53 -16.38
N PHE A 199 -2.89 23.82 -15.10
CA PHE A 199 -4.21 24.21 -14.61
C PHE A 199 -4.30 25.74 -14.53
N TYR A 200 -5.39 26.30 -15.03
CA TYR A 200 -5.69 27.72 -15.00
C TYR A 200 -7.10 27.95 -14.44
N LEU A 201 -7.24 28.89 -13.50
CA LEU A 201 -8.50 29.33 -12.96
C LEU A 201 -8.63 30.84 -13.20
N ASP A 202 -9.63 31.24 -13.99
CA ASP A 202 -9.90 32.64 -14.27
C ASP A 202 -10.60 33.37 -13.11
N ARG A 203 -10.87 34.66 -13.27
CA ARG A 203 -11.56 35.46 -12.24
C ARG A 203 -13.02 35.10 -12.05
N ASN A 204 -13.66 34.53 -13.04
CA ASN A 204 -15.07 34.10 -13.00
C ASN A 204 -15.18 32.64 -12.53
N PHE A 205 -14.10 32.07 -12.01
CA PHE A 205 -13.99 30.68 -11.57
C PHE A 205 -14.18 29.63 -12.67
N ASN A 206 -13.99 30.01 -13.95
CA ASN A 206 -13.89 29.04 -15.03
C ASN A 206 -12.50 28.37 -14.95
N ALA A 207 -12.46 27.05 -15.08
CA ALA A 207 -11.24 26.26 -15.04
C ALA A 207 -10.91 25.69 -16.42
N ALA A 208 -9.62 25.66 -16.76
CA ALA A 208 -9.07 24.94 -17.91
C ALA A 208 -7.85 24.10 -17.44
N GLN A 209 -7.68 22.92 -18.04
CA GLN A 209 -6.61 21.98 -17.75
C GLN A 209 -6.06 21.43 -19.07
#